data_88b38e51f2bc9d72e639d2e139168157
#
_entry.id   88b38e51f2bc9d72e639d2e139168157
#
_cell.length_a   1.000
_cell.length_b   1.000
_cell.length_c   1.000
_cell.angle_alpha   90.00
_cell.angle_beta   90.00
_cell.angle_gamma   90.00
#
_symmetry.space_group_name_H-M   'P 1'
#
loop_
_entity.id
_entity.type
_entity.pdbx_description
1 polymer ?
#
loop_
_entity_poly.entity_id
_entity_poly.type
_entity_poly.pdbx_seq_one_letter_code
_entity_poly.pdbx_strand_id
1 'polypeptide(L)'
;MATAFLIMKGEFHGKHYDRLEESDSHMIIKPTIDAKFTTGECSTVTQVKDNVHWFKTESDEGYIFNIHILGLNAGSSGRVYVDPKGEKISGGRIRARKIGAAEATNLYG
;
A
#
# COMPACT_ATOMS: atom_id res chain seq x y z
N MET A 1 -3.56 4.70 13.17
CA MET A 1 -4.35 3.73 12.38
C MET A 1 -3.53 2.46 12.19
N ALA A 2 -4.16 1.34 12.29
CA ALA A 2 -3.58 0.05 11.92
C ALA A 2 -4.61 -0.73 11.10
N THR A 3 -4.13 -1.43 10.09
CA THR A 3 -4.98 -2.27 9.24
C THR A 3 -4.39 -3.66 9.14
N ALA A 4 -5.22 -4.67 9.33
CA ALA A 4 -4.88 -6.06 9.09
C ALA A 4 -5.64 -6.56 7.87
N PHE A 5 -4.95 -7.30 7.01
CA PHE A 5 -5.51 -7.94 5.82
C PHE A 5 -5.42 -9.46 6.00
N LEU A 6 -6.55 -10.13 5.86
CA LEU A 6 -6.61 -11.59 5.85
C LEU A 6 -7.05 -12.05 4.46
N ILE A 7 -6.28 -12.89 3.82
CA ILE A 7 -6.63 -13.46 2.53
C ILE A 7 -7.63 -14.59 2.77
N MET A 8 -8.89 -14.34 2.42
CA MET A 8 -9.98 -15.30 2.61
C MET A 8 -10.02 -16.33 1.48
N LYS A 9 -9.74 -15.90 0.25
CA LYS A 9 -9.73 -16.76 -0.93
C LYS A 9 -8.85 -16.16 -2.02
N GLY A 10 -8.13 -17.01 -2.74
CA GLY A 10 -7.39 -16.63 -3.92
C GLY A 10 -5.91 -16.36 -3.65
N GLU A 11 -5.26 -15.84 -4.67
CA GLU A 11 -3.86 -15.45 -4.64
C GLU A 11 -3.73 -13.97 -4.97
N PHE A 12 -2.89 -13.29 -4.21
CA PHE A 12 -2.63 -11.87 -4.38
C PHE A 12 -1.14 -11.61 -4.40
N HIS A 13 -0.71 -10.68 -5.24
CA HIS A 13 0.61 -10.09 -5.14
C HIS A 13 0.48 -8.81 -4.31
N GLY A 14 1.13 -8.77 -3.17
CA GLY A 14 1.14 -7.62 -2.27
C GLY A 14 2.48 -6.92 -2.29
N LYS A 15 2.46 -5.60 -2.37
CA LYS A 15 3.64 -4.76 -2.25
C LYS A 15 3.42 -3.71 -1.18
N HIS A 16 4.36 -3.62 -0.25
CA HIS A 16 4.32 -2.66 0.84
C HIS A 16 5.57 -1.80 0.80
N TYR A 17 5.44 -0.57 1.27
CA TYR A 17 6.52 0.41 1.30
C TYR A 17 6.45 1.20 2.60
N ASP A 18 7.60 1.54 3.14
CA ASP A 18 7.67 2.55 4.19
C ASP A 18 7.59 3.95 3.57
N ARG A 19 6.87 4.82 4.23
CA ARG A 19 6.73 6.23 3.87
C ARG A 19 7.79 7.01 4.65
N LEU A 20 8.74 7.61 3.91
CA LEU A 20 9.89 8.29 4.53
C LEU A 20 9.73 9.80 4.55
N GLU A 21 9.59 10.43 3.39
CA GLU A 21 9.48 11.87 3.24
C GLU A 21 8.36 12.22 2.29
N GLU A 22 7.76 13.39 2.46
CA GLU A 22 6.66 13.84 1.64
C GLU A 22 6.80 15.31 1.27
N SER A 23 6.57 15.63 0.01
CA SER A 23 6.39 16.98 -0.49
C SER A 23 4.99 17.12 -1.10
N ASP A 24 4.66 18.30 -1.64
CA ASP A 24 3.34 18.54 -2.25
C ASP A 24 3.07 17.62 -3.45
N SER A 25 4.11 17.27 -4.21
CA SER A 25 3.97 16.52 -5.46
C SER A 25 4.50 15.09 -5.41
N HIS A 26 5.37 14.77 -4.45
CA HIS A 26 6.05 13.49 -4.37
C HIS A 26 6.12 12.94 -2.96
N MET A 27 6.35 11.65 -2.87
CA MET A 27 6.57 10.92 -1.63
C MET A 27 7.79 10.03 -1.81
N ILE A 28 8.72 10.05 -0.85
CA ILE A 28 9.84 9.12 -0.82
C ILE A 28 9.37 7.85 -0.10
N ILE A 29 9.43 6.74 -0.80
CA ILE A 29 9.03 5.43 -0.29
C ILE A 29 10.18 4.45 -0.42
N LYS A 30 10.15 3.42 0.42
CA LYS A 30 11.14 2.34 0.38
C LYS A 30 10.42 1.00 0.41
N PRO A 31 10.66 0.11 -0.56
CA PRO A 31 10.04 -1.21 -0.55
C PRO A 31 10.40 -2.00 0.70
N THR A 32 9.40 -2.61 1.33
CA THR A 32 9.55 -3.46 2.51
C THR A 32 9.10 -4.88 2.25
N ILE A 33 8.00 -5.05 1.52
CA ILE A 33 7.43 -6.34 1.20
C ILE A 33 7.08 -6.39 -0.29
N ASP A 34 7.47 -7.46 -0.96
CA ASP A 34 7.07 -7.78 -2.33
C ASP A 34 6.89 -9.30 -2.35
N ALA A 35 5.66 -9.76 -2.17
CA ALA A 35 5.39 -11.17 -1.96
C ALA A 35 4.01 -11.58 -2.47
N LYS A 36 3.87 -12.89 -2.70
CA LYS A 36 2.58 -13.51 -2.99
C LYS A 36 1.93 -13.91 -1.67
N PHE A 37 0.66 -13.58 -1.53
CA PHE A 37 -0.17 -13.96 -0.40
C PHE A 37 -1.27 -14.90 -0.87
N THR A 38 -1.47 -15.98 -0.14
CA THR A 38 -2.48 -17.00 -0.45
C THR A 38 -3.48 -17.14 0.70
N THR A 39 -4.52 -17.93 0.47
CA THR A 39 -5.58 -18.15 1.45
C THR A 39 -5.02 -18.52 2.84
N GLY A 40 -5.50 -17.84 3.86
CA GLY A 40 -5.10 -18.02 5.26
C GLY A 40 -3.92 -17.15 5.69
N GLU A 41 -3.22 -16.51 4.76
CA GLU A 41 -2.13 -15.60 5.10
C GLU A 41 -2.67 -14.21 5.46
N CYS A 42 -1.94 -13.49 6.30
CA CYS A 42 -2.31 -12.15 6.70
C CYS A 42 -1.12 -11.19 6.61
N SER A 43 -1.44 -9.90 6.54
CA SER A 43 -0.47 -8.82 6.55
C SER A 43 -1.02 -7.65 7.34
N THR A 44 -0.14 -6.82 7.87
CA THR A 44 -0.53 -5.63 8.63
C THR A 44 0.18 -4.40 8.12
N VAL A 45 -0.48 -3.26 8.22
CA VAL A 45 0.11 -1.95 7.94
C VAL A 45 -0.21 -0.99 9.07
N THR A 46 0.72 -0.09 9.35
CA THR A 46 0.54 0.94 10.37
C THR A 46 0.96 2.30 9.81
N GLN A 47 0.76 3.36 10.57
CA GLN A 47 1.19 4.71 10.15
C GLN A 47 2.71 4.84 10.02
N VAL A 48 3.46 4.03 10.74
CA VAL A 48 4.93 4.13 10.80
C VAL A 48 5.64 3.05 10.01
N LYS A 49 4.94 1.98 9.64
CA LYS A 49 5.53 0.86 8.93
C LYS A 49 4.57 0.32 7.88
N ASP A 50 5.11 0.00 6.72
CA ASP A 50 4.36 -0.57 5.59
C ASP A 50 3.14 0.27 5.19
N ASN A 51 3.23 1.57 5.38
CA ASN A 51 2.09 2.49 5.24
C ASN A 51 1.59 2.67 3.80
N VAL A 52 2.45 2.48 2.82
CA VAL A 52 2.06 2.48 1.41
C VAL A 52 1.97 1.04 0.93
N HIS A 53 0.84 0.65 0.38
CA HIS A 53 0.63 -0.75 0.01
C HIS A 53 -0.40 -0.89 -1.10
N TRP A 54 -0.32 -2.02 -1.81
CA TRP A 54 -1.42 -2.49 -2.64
C TRP A 54 -1.40 -4.01 -2.79
N PHE A 55 -2.55 -4.56 -3.19
CA PHE A 55 -2.70 -5.96 -3.53
C PHE A 55 -3.29 -6.08 -4.93
N LYS A 56 -2.74 -6.97 -5.73
CA LYS A 56 -3.26 -7.32 -7.04
C LYS A 56 -3.65 -8.78 -7.04
N THR A 57 -4.90 -9.06 -7.45
CA THR A 57 -5.39 -10.43 -7.60
C THR A 57 -4.68 -11.13 -8.75
N GLU A 58 -4.12 -12.31 -8.50
CA GLU A 58 -3.49 -13.14 -9.51
C GLU A 58 -4.35 -14.35 -9.90
N SER A 59 -5.40 -14.64 -9.14
CA SER A 59 -6.38 -15.69 -9.43
C SER A 59 -7.66 -15.09 -10.01
N ASP A 60 -8.54 -15.92 -10.55
CA ASP A 60 -9.82 -15.47 -11.13
C ASP A 60 -10.73 -14.82 -10.09
N GLU A 61 -10.68 -15.31 -8.86
CA GLU A 61 -11.40 -14.76 -7.74
C GLU A 61 -10.48 -14.54 -6.55
N GLY A 62 -10.73 -13.49 -5.79
CA GLY A 62 -9.99 -13.24 -4.57
C GLY A 62 -10.80 -12.38 -3.60
N TYR A 63 -10.71 -12.72 -2.32
CA TYR A 63 -11.38 -12.00 -1.24
C TYR A 63 -10.40 -11.71 -0.14
N ILE A 64 -10.39 -10.46 0.32
CA ILE A 64 -9.57 -9.99 1.44
C ILE A 64 -10.50 -9.45 2.51
N PHE A 65 -10.32 -9.91 3.74
CA PHE A 65 -11.00 -9.34 4.90
C PHE A 65 -10.08 -8.30 5.56
N ASN A 66 -10.58 -7.08 5.71
CA ASN A 66 -9.81 -5.98 6.28
C ASN A 66 -10.35 -5.61 7.65
N ILE A 67 -9.46 -5.44 8.62
CA ILE A 67 -9.78 -4.89 9.94
C ILE A 67 -9.02 -3.58 10.09
N HIS A 68 -9.76 -2.49 10.27
CA HIS A 68 -9.18 -1.17 10.52
C HIS A 68 -9.34 -0.80 11.98
N ILE A 69 -8.22 -0.45 12.61
CA ILE A 69 -8.22 0.10 13.97
C ILE A 69 -7.93 1.58 13.85
N LEU A 70 -8.91 2.40 14.17
CA LEU A 70 -8.79 3.84 14.12
C LEU A 70 -8.40 4.38 15.50
N GLY A 71 -7.42 5.26 15.51
CA GLY A 71 -7.06 5.98 16.74
C GLY A 71 -8.13 7.03 17.09
N LEU A 72 -8.32 7.29 18.37
CA LEU A 72 -9.28 8.28 18.85
C LEU A 72 -8.97 9.71 18.36
N ASN A 73 -7.71 9.98 18.04
CA ASN A 73 -7.24 11.27 17.54
C ASN A 73 -6.94 11.25 16.05
N ALA A 74 -7.40 10.22 15.34
CA ALA A 74 -7.24 10.18 13.91
C ALA A 74 -8.12 11.27 13.30
N GLY A 75 -7.53 12.44 13.06
CA GLY A 75 -8.10 13.40 12.14
C GLY A 75 -8.33 12.69 10.80
N SER A 76 -9.24 13.20 10.01
CA SER A 76 -9.46 12.72 8.66
C SER A 76 -8.18 12.92 7.85
N SER A 77 -7.29 11.94 7.89
CA SER A 77 -6.22 11.91 6.91
C SER A 77 -6.84 11.45 5.60
N GLY A 78 -6.91 12.34 4.63
CA GLY A 78 -7.27 11.96 3.28
C GLY A 78 -6.35 10.85 2.80
N ARG A 79 -6.88 9.91 2.04
CA ARG A 79 -6.06 8.90 1.37
C ARG A 79 -5.17 9.58 0.34
N VAL A 80 -3.90 9.22 0.34
CA VAL A 80 -2.94 9.70 -0.63
C VAL A 80 -2.54 8.52 -1.52
N TYR A 81 -2.60 8.74 -2.83
CA TYR A 81 -2.19 7.76 -3.82
C TYR A 81 -0.87 8.18 -4.43
N VAL A 82 0.03 7.23 -4.64
CA VAL A 82 1.32 7.47 -5.27
C VAL A 82 1.58 6.45 -6.37
N ASP A 83 2.37 6.85 -7.37
CA ASP A 83 2.84 5.95 -8.41
C ASP A 83 4.15 5.31 -7.94
N PRO A 84 4.16 4.00 -7.63
CA PRO A 84 5.35 3.34 -7.13
C PRO A 84 6.43 3.14 -8.20
N LYS A 85 6.12 3.35 -9.47
CA LYS A 85 7.10 3.32 -10.57
C LYS A 85 7.77 4.68 -10.73
N GLY A 86 8.23 5.24 -9.62
CA GLY A 86 8.89 6.53 -9.60
C GLY A 86 10.39 6.42 -9.82
N GLU A 87 11.07 7.55 -9.67
CA GLU A 87 12.52 7.65 -9.78
C GLU A 87 13.19 6.89 -8.64
N LYS A 88 14.08 5.97 -9.00
CA LYS A 88 14.89 5.26 -8.02
C LYS A 88 16.03 6.15 -7.56
N ILE A 89 16.14 6.31 -6.25
CA ILE A 89 17.20 7.09 -5.61
C ILE A 89 18.03 6.19 -4.70
N SER A 90 19.12 6.71 -4.14
CA SER A 90 20.05 5.94 -3.33
C SER A 90 19.38 5.24 -2.13
N GLY A 91 19.93 4.10 -1.71
CA GLY A 91 19.44 3.36 -0.54
C GLY A 91 18.16 2.55 -0.76
N GLY A 92 17.84 2.20 -2.02
CA GLY A 92 16.65 1.42 -2.34
C GLY A 92 15.34 2.21 -2.23
N ARG A 93 15.43 3.53 -2.11
CA ARG A 93 14.27 4.41 -2.00
C ARG A 93 13.71 4.77 -3.37
N ILE A 94 12.46 5.16 -3.41
CA ILE A 94 11.77 5.58 -4.63
C ILE A 94 11.13 6.95 -4.38
N ARG A 95 11.35 7.87 -5.31
CA ARG A 95 10.64 9.15 -5.33
C ARG A 95 9.35 8.98 -6.12
N ALA A 96 8.25 8.71 -5.44
CA ALA A 96 6.97 8.42 -6.05
C ALA A 96 6.16 9.72 -6.25
N ARG A 97 5.62 9.87 -7.46
CA ARG A 97 4.74 11.00 -7.78
C ARG A 97 3.37 10.79 -7.14
N LYS A 98 2.84 11.81 -6.50
CA LYS A 98 1.45 11.79 -6.01
C LYS A 98 0.49 11.86 -7.19
N ILE A 99 -0.51 11.00 -7.19
CA ILE A 99 -1.51 10.89 -8.24
C ILE A 99 -2.92 10.94 -7.65
N GLY A 100 -3.90 11.26 -8.47
CA GLY A 100 -5.29 11.21 -8.05
C GLY A 100 -5.84 9.79 -8.07
N ALA A 101 -7.00 9.59 -7.42
CA ALA A 101 -7.64 8.27 -7.37
C ALA A 101 -7.99 7.74 -8.76
N ALA A 102 -8.46 8.60 -9.66
CA ALA A 102 -8.79 8.20 -11.02
C ALA A 102 -7.56 7.74 -11.80
N GLU A 103 -6.44 8.46 -11.69
CA GLU A 103 -5.18 8.08 -12.33
C GLU A 103 -4.65 6.76 -11.76
N ALA A 104 -4.73 6.57 -10.44
CA ALA A 104 -4.34 5.32 -9.80
C ALA A 104 -5.15 4.14 -10.30
N THR A 105 -6.45 4.31 -10.48
CA THR A 105 -7.34 3.28 -11.04
C THR A 105 -6.97 2.96 -12.48
N ASN A 106 -6.66 3.96 -13.30
CA ASN A 106 -6.29 3.75 -14.69
C ASN A 106 -4.95 3.02 -14.84
N LEU A 107 -4.00 3.28 -13.94
CA LEU A 107 -2.66 2.68 -14.02
C LEU A 107 -2.59 1.30 -13.37
N TYR A 108 -3.32 1.08 -12.28
CA TYR A 108 -3.15 -0.09 -11.41
C TYR A 108 -4.45 -0.80 -11.02
N GLY A 109 -5.57 -0.25 -11.39
CA GLY A 109 -6.88 -0.80 -11.04
C GLY A 109 -7.38 -2.00 -11.84
#